data_73cf3557803813d6bd0bba5da9cc458a
#
_entry.id   73cf3557803813d6bd0bba5da9cc458a
#
_cell.length_a   1.000
_cell.length_b   1.000
_cell.length_c   1.000
_cell.angle_alpha   90.00
_cell.angle_beta   90.00
_cell.angle_gamma   90.00
#
_symmetry.space_group_name_H-M   'P 1'
#
loop_
_entity.id
_entity.type
_entity.pdbx_description
1 polymer ?
#
loop_
_entity_poly.entity_id
_entity_poly.type
_entity_poly.pdbx_seq_one_letter_code
_entity_poly.pdbx_strand_id
1 'polypeptide(L)'
;MNRPYIDHRAWHYGFLFGLHTQDLEFANNGAINTLDDGTDESWFCDVPSYSPGFSVGVLGEARLNEWFSVRVIPTMHFGDKTVHFREQYSYSKNQQIIKSTYLSVPFDVKYSAQRFNNYRPYVMAGLNPMVDLTVKKQKELLHQRLDFCLEVGMGCDFYLPYFKLIPELKFCFGLPNILVKDRSDLIDRNLLKYSTAEDGAHSRMIVLTLYFE
;
A
#
# COMPACT_ATOMS: atom_id res chain seq x y z
N MET A 1 3.01 -33.90 -14.89
CA MET A 1 2.05 -32.89 -14.40
C MET A 1 1.89 -33.09 -12.89
N ASN A 2 2.30 -32.13 -12.09
CA ASN A 2 2.21 -32.20 -10.62
C ASN A 2 0.79 -31.83 -10.16
N ARG A 3 0.26 -32.51 -9.12
CA ARG A 3 -1.04 -32.21 -8.48
C ARG A 3 -2.20 -32.04 -9.51
N PRO A 4 -2.55 -33.02 -10.33
CA PRO A 4 -3.44 -32.85 -11.48
C PRO A 4 -4.88 -32.45 -11.13
N TYR A 5 -5.34 -32.76 -9.92
CA TYR A 5 -6.74 -32.51 -9.49
C TYR A 5 -6.90 -31.32 -8.55
N ILE A 6 -5.82 -30.58 -8.25
CA ILE A 6 -5.90 -29.51 -7.26
C ILE A 6 -6.81 -28.37 -7.72
N ASP A 7 -6.78 -28.05 -9.03
CA ASP A 7 -7.58 -26.98 -9.60
C ASP A 7 -9.11 -27.27 -9.59
N HIS A 8 -9.51 -28.49 -9.29
CA HIS A 8 -10.93 -28.87 -9.16
C HIS A 8 -11.49 -28.63 -7.75
N ARG A 9 -10.66 -28.31 -6.78
CA ARG A 9 -11.14 -27.99 -5.44
C ARG A 9 -11.90 -26.67 -5.45
N ALA A 10 -13.00 -26.60 -4.70
CA ALA A 10 -13.79 -25.37 -4.56
C ALA A 10 -13.09 -24.31 -3.72
N TRP A 11 -12.30 -24.75 -2.73
CA TRP A 11 -11.60 -23.87 -1.79
C TRP A 11 -10.12 -24.17 -1.75
N HIS A 12 -9.34 -23.10 -1.71
CA HIS A 12 -7.89 -23.12 -1.58
C HIS A 12 -7.48 -22.24 -0.42
N TYR A 13 -6.48 -22.66 0.34
CA TYR A 13 -5.95 -21.95 1.49
C TYR A 13 -4.44 -21.95 1.42
N GLY A 14 -3.86 -20.85 1.86
CA GLY A 14 -2.43 -20.71 1.86
C GLY A 14 -1.99 -19.62 2.84
N PHE A 15 -0.70 -19.45 2.95
CA PHE A 15 -0.08 -18.32 3.61
C PHE A 15 0.79 -17.55 2.63
N LEU A 16 1.05 -16.29 2.95
CA LEU A 16 1.84 -15.42 2.11
C LEU A 16 2.96 -14.76 2.90
N PHE A 17 4.03 -14.53 2.18
CA PHE A 17 5.10 -13.63 2.55
C PHE A 17 5.36 -12.68 1.39
N GLY A 18 5.48 -11.39 1.66
CA GLY A 18 5.68 -10.37 0.64
C GLY A 18 6.67 -9.32 1.05
N LEU A 19 7.26 -8.67 0.05
CA LEU A 19 8.01 -7.44 0.16
C LEU A 19 7.21 -6.35 -0.51
N HIS A 20 7.16 -5.16 0.09
CA HIS A 20 6.46 -4.03 -0.48
C HIS A 20 7.24 -2.74 -0.34
N THR A 21 6.95 -1.81 -1.23
CA THR A 21 7.35 -0.41 -1.10
C THR A 21 6.10 0.44 -0.96
N GLN A 22 6.11 1.36 -0.02
CA GLN A 22 4.99 2.28 0.20
C GLN A 22 5.46 3.69 -0.10
N ASP A 23 4.79 4.33 -1.04
CA ASP A 23 5.00 5.72 -1.39
C ASP A 23 3.73 6.54 -1.13
N LEU A 24 3.94 7.81 -0.79
CA LEU A 24 2.88 8.82 -0.73
C LEU A 24 3.12 9.80 -1.88
N GLU A 25 2.16 9.93 -2.76
CA GLU A 25 2.17 10.98 -3.77
C GLU A 25 1.49 12.21 -3.21
N PHE A 26 2.27 13.27 -3.01
CA PHE A 26 1.77 14.56 -2.56
C PHE A 26 1.50 15.48 -3.73
N ALA A 27 0.32 16.10 -3.74
CA ALA A 27 0.00 17.16 -4.69
C ALA A 27 0.35 18.50 -4.04
N ASN A 28 1.55 19.02 -4.33
CA ASN A 28 1.98 20.32 -3.87
C ASN A 28 1.17 21.41 -4.55
N ASN A 29 0.56 22.34 -3.79
CA ASN A 29 -0.19 23.46 -4.35
C ASN A 29 0.67 24.72 -4.57
N GLY A 30 1.96 24.68 -4.22
CA GLY A 30 2.88 25.82 -4.35
C GLY A 30 2.55 27.01 -3.45
N ALA A 31 1.83 26.78 -2.35
CA ALA A 31 1.48 27.85 -1.42
C ALA A 31 2.73 28.47 -0.81
N ILE A 32 2.82 29.79 -0.91
CA ILE A 32 3.85 30.61 -0.26
C ILE A 32 3.25 31.09 1.06
N ASN A 33 3.85 30.71 2.17
CA ASN A 33 3.48 31.21 3.48
C ASN A 33 4.40 32.39 3.84
N THR A 34 3.82 33.58 3.94
CA THR A 34 4.54 34.77 4.43
C THR A 34 4.55 34.75 5.95
N LEU A 35 5.72 34.68 6.56
CA LEU A 35 5.90 34.78 8.01
C LEU A 35 5.64 36.20 8.52
N ASP A 36 5.40 36.35 9.82
CA ASP A 36 5.16 37.64 10.48
C ASP A 36 6.34 38.61 10.35
N ASP A 37 7.54 38.13 9.99
CA ASP A 37 8.74 38.91 9.72
C ASP A 37 8.85 39.36 8.24
N GLY A 38 7.89 39.03 7.39
CA GLY A 38 7.85 39.36 5.96
C GLY A 38 8.71 38.46 5.07
N THR A 39 9.25 37.37 5.58
CA THR A 39 9.96 36.37 4.77
C THR A 39 8.97 35.36 4.19
N ASP A 40 9.10 35.08 2.89
CA ASP A 40 8.30 34.08 2.20
C ASP A 40 8.95 32.70 2.37
N GLU A 41 8.24 31.77 3.00
CA GLU A 41 8.66 30.35 3.09
C GLU A 41 7.81 29.50 2.17
N SER A 42 8.43 28.73 1.31
CA SER A 42 7.78 27.68 0.52
C SER A 42 8.34 26.32 0.93
N TRP A 43 7.47 25.45 1.43
CA TRP A 43 7.83 24.11 1.86
C TRP A 43 7.34 23.09 0.82
N PHE A 44 8.24 22.20 0.42
CA PHE A 44 7.93 21.09 -0.46
C PHE A 44 8.09 19.78 0.33
N CYS A 45 7.08 18.94 0.27
CA CYS A 45 7.17 17.57 0.75
C CYS A 45 7.70 16.69 -0.40
N ASP A 46 8.84 16.10 -0.18
CA ASP A 46 9.45 15.14 -1.09
C ASP A 46 9.54 13.80 -0.39
N VAL A 47 9.13 12.73 -1.06
CA VAL A 47 9.25 11.36 -0.57
C VAL A 47 10.34 10.64 -1.36
N PRO A 48 11.60 10.88 -1.05
CA PRO A 48 12.71 10.43 -1.89
C PRO A 48 13.16 9.00 -1.59
N SER A 49 12.62 8.35 -0.58
CA SER A 49 13.19 7.09 -0.13
C SER A 49 12.19 5.94 -0.23
N TYR A 50 12.48 5.01 -1.15
CA TYR A 50 11.87 3.69 -1.13
C TYR A 50 12.19 3.00 0.18
N SER A 51 11.23 2.95 1.09
CA SER A 51 11.38 2.21 2.33
C SER A 51 10.79 0.81 2.13
N PRO A 52 11.62 -0.22 1.99
CA PRO A 52 11.13 -1.59 1.84
C PRO A 52 10.47 -2.04 3.14
N GLY A 53 9.28 -2.58 3.02
CA GLY A 53 8.57 -3.24 4.10
C GLY A 53 8.36 -4.72 3.79
N PHE A 54 7.85 -5.45 4.75
CA PHE A 54 7.46 -6.84 4.56
C PHE A 54 5.99 -7.07 4.93
N SER A 55 5.40 -8.09 4.32
CA SER A 55 3.99 -8.41 4.48
C SER A 55 3.84 -9.88 4.81
N VAL A 56 2.93 -10.20 5.73
CA VAL A 56 2.56 -11.57 6.08
C VAL A 56 1.04 -11.67 6.15
N GLY A 57 0.50 -12.78 5.70
CA GLY A 57 -0.93 -12.96 5.71
C GLY A 57 -1.37 -14.38 5.34
N VAL A 58 -2.66 -14.52 5.20
CA VAL A 58 -3.29 -15.79 4.81
C VAL A 58 -4.13 -15.60 3.57
N LEU A 59 -4.17 -16.62 2.73
CA LEU A 59 -4.94 -16.67 1.49
C LEU A 59 -6.16 -17.56 1.70
N GLY A 60 -7.33 -17.03 1.37
CA GLY A 60 -8.53 -17.82 1.12
C GLY A 60 -8.97 -17.58 -0.33
N GLU A 61 -9.01 -18.61 -1.16
CA GLU A 61 -9.45 -18.52 -2.55
C GLU A 61 -10.65 -19.45 -2.76
N ALA A 62 -11.73 -18.90 -3.32
CA ALA A 62 -12.92 -19.65 -3.75
C ALA A 62 -12.98 -19.69 -5.27
N ARG A 63 -12.99 -20.86 -5.83
CA ARG A 63 -13.15 -21.08 -7.27
C ARG A 63 -14.60 -20.90 -7.68
N LEU A 64 -14.86 -19.99 -8.62
CA LEU A 64 -16.20 -19.79 -9.21
C LEU A 64 -16.40 -20.67 -10.46
N ASN A 65 -15.39 -20.67 -11.35
CA ASN A 65 -15.40 -21.48 -12.57
C ASN A 65 -13.97 -21.81 -13.01
N GLU A 66 -13.79 -22.29 -14.24
CA GLU A 66 -12.46 -22.66 -14.76
C GLU A 66 -11.51 -21.47 -14.92
N TRP A 67 -12.04 -20.27 -15.07
CA TRP A 67 -11.28 -19.06 -15.36
C TRP A 67 -11.24 -18.07 -14.21
N PHE A 68 -12.30 -18.03 -13.39
CA PHE A 68 -12.47 -17.03 -12.34
C PHE A 68 -12.44 -17.64 -10.96
N SER A 69 -11.70 -16.99 -10.07
CA SER A 69 -11.76 -17.23 -8.63
C SER A 69 -11.82 -15.90 -7.87
N VAL A 70 -12.36 -15.94 -6.67
CA VAL A 70 -12.42 -14.82 -5.73
C VAL A 70 -11.50 -15.14 -4.58
N ARG A 71 -10.72 -14.15 -4.16
CA ARG A 71 -9.76 -14.23 -3.06
C ARG A 71 -10.10 -13.25 -1.95
N VAL A 72 -9.86 -13.69 -0.73
CA VAL A 72 -9.83 -12.83 0.46
C VAL A 72 -8.50 -13.07 1.15
N ILE A 73 -7.72 -12.01 1.35
CA ILE A 73 -6.31 -12.14 1.74
C ILE A 73 -5.99 -11.24 2.93
N PRO A 74 -6.47 -11.55 4.16
CA PRO A 74 -6.06 -10.80 5.35
C PRO A 74 -4.54 -10.74 5.47
N THR A 75 -3.99 -9.52 5.45
CA THR A 75 -2.54 -9.29 5.38
C THR A 75 -2.14 -8.18 6.33
N MET A 76 -1.05 -8.38 7.06
CA MET A 76 -0.37 -7.34 7.83
C MET A 76 0.87 -6.86 7.06
N HIS A 77 0.97 -5.55 6.91
CA HIS A 77 2.10 -4.89 6.28
C HIS A 77 2.89 -4.14 7.35
N PHE A 78 4.19 -4.39 7.39
CA PHE A 78 5.13 -3.74 8.30
C PHE A 78 6.16 -2.97 7.50
N GLY A 79 6.29 -1.68 7.77
CA GLY A 79 7.25 -0.83 7.08
C GLY A 79 7.44 0.49 7.78
N ASP A 80 8.49 1.20 7.39
CA ASP A 80 8.79 2.55 7.85
C ASP A 80 8.66 3.49 6.66
N LYS A 81 8.01 4.65 6.86
CA LYS A 81 7.94 5.72 5.87
C LYS A 81 8.89 6.83 6.31
N THR A 82 9.82 7.22 5.45
CA THR A 82 10.68 8.36 5.69
C THR A 82 10.18 9.54 4.86
N VAL A 83 9.74 10.59 5.54
CA VAL A 83 9.29 11.82 4.91
C VAL A 83 10.40 12.86 5.06
N HIS A 84 10.81 13.46 3.94
CA HIS A 84 11.79 14.52 3.90
C HIS A 84 11.09 15.85 3.63
N PHE A 85 11.24 16.80 4.55
CA PHE A 85 10.83 18.16 4.34
C PHE A 85 12.04 18.97 3.89
N ARG A 86 11.91 19.69 2.76
CA ARG A 86 12.94 20.56 2.23
C ARG A 86 12.41 21.99 2.18
N GLU A 87 13.11 22.90 2.83
CA GLU A 87 12.90 24.32 2.70
C GLU A 87 13.64 24.86 1.48
N GLN A 88 12.99 25.71 0.70
CA GLN A 88 13.52 26.19 -0.57
C GLN A 88 14.70 27.15 -0.40
N TYR A 89 14.76 27.92 0.67
CA TYR A 89 15.74 28.99 0.87
C TYR A 89 16.88 28.64 1.82
N SER A 90 16.68 27.86 2.88
CA SER A 90 17.70 27.63 3.92
C SER A 90 18.40 26.26 3.82
N TYR A 91 18.06 25.40 2.85
CA TYR A 91 18.57 24.02 2.75
C TYR A 91 18.39 23.19 4.02
N SER A 92 17.54 23.62 4.93
CA SER A 92 17.20 22.86 6.12
C SER A 92 16.48 21.58 5.72
N LYS A 93 17.04 20.42 6.11
CA LYS A 93 16.45 19.12 5.87
C LYS A 93 15.93 18.58 7.20
N ASN A 94 14.62 18.40 7.28
CA ASN A 94 14.03 17.73 8.42
C ASN A 94 13.56 16.33 7.97
N GLN A 95 13.94 15.31 8.72
CA GLN A 95 13.59 13.91 8.42
C GLN A 95 12.67 13.40 9.51
N GLN A 96 11.51 12.87 9.11
CA GLN A 96 10.61 12.21 10.02
C GLN A 96 10.43 10.75 9.61
N ILE A 97 10.77 9.82 10.49
CA ILE A 97 10.51 8.39 10.30
C ILE A 97 9.16 8.07 10.92
N ILE A 98 8.23 7.64 10.09
CA ILE A 98 6.89 7.24 10.49
C ILE A 98 6.82 5.70 10.38
N LYS A 99 6.80 5.03 11.53
CA LYS A 99 6.51 3.59 11.57
C LYS A 99 5.07 3.37 11.13
N SER A 100 4.88 2.49 10.15
CA SER A 100 3.58 2.17 9.58
C SER A 100 3.30 0.69 9.69
N THR A 101 2.20 0.35 10.34
CA THR A 101 1.68 -1.01 10.36
C THR A 101 0.25 -0.99 9.85
N TYR A 102 0.01 -1.63 8.72
CA TYR A 102 -1.31 -1.70 8.12
C TYR A 102 -1.88 -3.11 8.25
N LEU A 103 -3.15 -3.17 8.61
CA LEU A 103 -3.98 -4.35 8.43
C LEU A 103 -4.81 -4.16 7.16
N SER A 104 -4.70 -5.04 6.20
CA SER A 104 -5.47 -5.03 4.96
C SER A 104 -6.28 -6.31 4.81
N VAL A 105 -7.43 -6.20 4.14
CA VAL A 105 -8.27 -7.35 3.80
C VAL A 105 -8.70 -7.22 2.34
N PRO A 106 -7.78 -7.46 1.37
CA PRO A 106 -8.13 -7.37 -0.05
C PRO A 106 -9.20 -8.38 -0.46
N PHE A 107 -10.06 -7.92 -1.36
CA PHE A 107 -11.06 -8.71 -2.05
C PHE A 107 -10.75 -8.68 -3.55
N ASP A 108 -10.17 -9.76 -4.05
CA ASP A 108 -9.63 -9.83 -5.39
C ASP A 108 -10.42 -10.79 -6.27
N VAL A 109 -10.60 -10.42 -7.52
CA VAL A 109 -11.05 -11.31 -8.60
C VAL A 109 -9.84 -11.69 -9.43
N LYS A 110 -9.57 -12.99 -9.51
CA LYS A 110 -8.46 -13.57 -10.28
C LYS A 110 -9.02 -14.18 -11.55
N TYR A 111 -8.45 -13.79 -12.69
CA TYR A 111 -8.69 -14.41 -13.99
C TYR A 111 -7.46 -15.23 -14.41
N SER A 112 -7.60 -16.53 -14.47
CA SER A 112 -6.50 -17.45 -14.73
C SER A 112 -6.60 -18.03 -16.14
N ALA A 113 -5.46 -18.09 -16.85
CA ALA A 113 -5.38 -18.79 -18.13
C ALA A 113 -5.49 -20.30 -17.97
N GLN A 114 -5.50 -21.01 -19.08
CA GLN A 114 -5.37 -22.48 -19.06
C GLN A 114 -4.03 -22.88 -18.44
N ARG A 115 -4.05 -23.98 -17.73
CA ARG A 115 -2.86 -24.55 -17.15
C ARG A 115 -1.99 -25.21 -18.22
N PHE A 116 -0.73 -24.78 -18.29
CA PHE A 116 0.29 -25.39 -19.13
C PHE A 116 1.21 -26.22 -18.24
N ASN A 117 1.07 -27.52 -18.29
CA ASN A 117 1.85 -28.48 -17.51
C ASN A 117 1.89 -28.12 -16.00
N ASN A 118 2.91 -27.42 -15.53
CA ASN A 118 3.13 -27.09 -14.11
C ASN A 118 3.08 -25.59 -13.82
N TYR A 119 2.57 -24.77 -14.73
CA TYR A 119 2.39 -23.33 -14.50
C TYR A 119 1.05 -22.85 -15.06
N ARG A 120 0.49 -21.83 -14.42
CA ARG A 120 -0.78 -21.21 -14.80
C ARG A 120 -0.69 -19.70 -14.54
N PRO A 121 -0.47 -18.89 -15.58
CA PRO A 121 -0.44 -17.45 -15.43
C PRO A 121 -1.85 -16.89 -15.20
N TYR A 122 -1.92 -15.76 -14.49
CA TYR A 122 -3.18 -15.08 -14.22
C TYR A 122 -2.97 -13.58 -14.06
N VAL A 123 -4.08 -12.85 -14.14
CA VAL A 123 -4.20 -11.44 -13.77
C VAL A 123 -5.26 -11.31 -12.70
N MET A 124 -5.16 -10.27 -11.89
CA MET A 124 -6.10 -10.01 -10.83
C MET A 124 -6.41 -8.52 -10.72
N ALA A 125 -7.58 -8.22 -10.23
CA ALA A 125 -7.99 -6.89 -9.82
C ALA A 125 -8.91 -6.98 -8.61
N GLY A 126 -8.84 -5.99 -7.72
CA GLY A 126 -9.63 -6.01 -6.50
C GLY A 126 -9.65 -4.69 -5.75
N LEU A 127 -10.32 -4.70 -4.63
CA LEU A 127 -10.42 -3.59 -3.69
C LEU A 127 -9.76 -4.00 -2.38
N ASN A 128 -8.90 -3.15 -1.87
CA ASN A 128 -8.18 -3.39 -0.64
C ASN A 128 -8.52 -2.30 0.40
N PRO A 129 -9.44 -2.57 1.32
CA PRO A 129 -9.58 -1.78 2.52
C PRO A 129 -8.38 -2.00 3.45
N MET A 130 -7.75 -0.91 3.87
CA MET A 130 -6.59 -0.91 4.76
C MET A 130 -6.87 -0.06 6.00
N VAL A 131 -6.36 -0.52 7.13
CA VAL A 131 -6.45 0.20 8.41
C VAL A 131 -5.03 0.40 8.94
N ASP A 132 -4.65 1.67 9.13
CA ASP A 132 -3.38 2.00 9.79
C ASP A 132 -3.53 1.85 11.31
N LEU A 133 -2.76 0.94 11.90
CA LEU A 133 -2.76 0.66 13.34
C LEU A 133 -1.83 1.60 14.12
N THR A 134 -0.99 2.37 13.42
CA THR A 134 0.10 3.16 14.04
C THR A 134 -0.22 4.65 14.15
N VAL A 135 -1.38 5.09 13.68
CA VAL A 135 -1.78 6.52 13.69
C VAL A 135 -1.85 7.04 15.12
N LYS A 136 -0.93 7.96 15.46
CA LYS A 136 -0.92 8.70 16.71
C LYS A 136 -1.39 10.13 16.48
N LYS A 137 -2.27 10.64 17.35
CA LYS A 137 -2.90 11.97 17.23
C LYS A 137 -1.95 13.18 17.31
N GLN A 138 -0.70 13.00 17.70
CA GLN A 138 0.26 14.10 17.94
C GLN A 138 1.42 14.16 16.94
N LYS A 139 1.23 13.71 15.71
CA LYS A 139 2.25 13.81 14.65
C LYS A 139 1.95 14.99 13.72
N GLU A 140 3.00 15.53 13.10
CA GLU A 140 2.97 16.66 12.18
C GLU A 140 2.02 16.42 10.99
N LEU A 141 1.98 15.19 10.46
CA LEU A 141 1.05 14.76 9.42
C LEU A 141 0.09 13.71 9.99
N LEU A 142 -1.21 14.00 9.94
CA LEU A 142 -2.27 13.07 10.34
C LEU A 142 -2.88 12.43 9.08
N HIS A 143 -2.81 11.11 9.02
CA HIS A 143 -3.47 10.33 7.99
C HIS A 143 -4.82 9.80 8.52
N GLN A 144 -5.78 9.65 7.65
CA GLN A 144 -6.98 8.90 8.00
C GLN A 144 -6.59 7.45 8.28
N ARG A 145 -7.23 6.86 9.30
CA ARG A 145 -6.96 5.46 9.68
C ARG A 145 -7.41 4.45 8.64
N LEU A 146 -8.42 4.79 7.87
CA LEU A 146 -9.04 3.97 6.84
C LEU A 146 -8.57 4.46 5.48
N ASP A 147 -8.01 3.56 4.70
CA ASP A 147 -7.62 3.77 3.32
C ASP A 147 -8.27 2.71 2.44
N PHE A 148 -8.63 3.07 1.21
CA PHE A 148 -9.19 2.16 0.22
C PHE A 148 -8.34 2.23 -1.04
N CYS A 149 -7.76 1.10 -1.40
CA CYS A 149 -6.94 1.00 -2.58
C CYS A 149 -7.59 0.12 -3.64
N LEU A 150 -7.43 0.53 -4.89
CA LEU A 150 -7.65 -0.33 -6.05
C LEU A 150 -6.36 -1.14 -6.27
N GLU A 151 -6.48 -2.46 -6.31
CA GLU A 151 -5.36 -3.35 -6.62
C GLU A 151 -5.50 -3.91 -8.02
N VAL A 152 -4.39 -3.92 -8.75
CA VAL A 152 -4.24 -4.68 -9.99
C VAL A 152 -2.93 -5.43 -9.93
N GLY A 153 -2.91 -6.64 -10.49
CA GLY A 153 -1.71 -7.45 -10.40
C GLY A 153 -1.68 -8.58 -11.41
N MET A 154 -0.52 -9.21 -11.45
CA MET A 154 -0.29 -10.40 -12.25
C MET A 154 0.56 -11.40 -11.48
N GLY A 155 0.33 -12.67 -11.75
CA GLY A 155 1.08 -13.74 -11.11
C GLY A 155 1.06 -15.02 -11.93
N CYS A 156 1.72 -16.02 -11.39
CA CYS A 156 1.77 -17.34 -11.98
C CYS A 156 1.70 -18.43 -10.91
N ASP A 157 0.77 -19.34 -11.03
CA ASP A 157 0.69 -20.53 -10.19
C ASP A 157 1.71 -21.56 -10.67
N PHE A 158 2.72 -21.88 -9.86
CA PHE A 158 3.68 -22.95 -10.11
C PHE A 158 3.33 -24.18 -9.27
N TYR A 159 3.03 -25.28 -9.94
CA TYR A 159 2.65 -26.54 -9.30
C TYR A 159 3.90 -27.38 -9.02
N LEU A 160 4.38 -27.31 -7.80
CA LEU A 160 5.48 -28.14 -7.31
C LEU A 160 4.93 -29.51 -6.84
N PRO A 161 5.77 -30.52 -6.62
CA PRO A 161 5.30 -31.85 -6.20
C PRO A 161 4.50 -31.83 -4.89
N TYR A 162 4.88 -30.97 -3.94
CA TYR A 162 4.31 -30.94 -2.58
C TYR A 162 3.41 -29.75 -2.30
N PHE A 163 3.65 -28.61 -2.94
CA PHE A 163 2.91 -27.38 -2.73
C PHE A 163 2.80 -26.57 -4.02
N LYS A 164 1.97 -25.55 -4.00
CA LYS A 164 1.84 -24.60 -5.09
C LYS A 164 2.50 -23.29 -4.65
N LEU A 165 3.47 -22.82 -5.41
CA LEU A 165 4.14 -21.53 -5.22
C LEU A 165 3.54 -20.52 -6.19
N ILE A 166 3.13 -19.37 -5.66
CA ILE A 166 2.47 -18.34 -6.46
C ILE A 166 3.20 -17.00 -6.26
N PRO A 167 4.19 -16.68 -7.09
CA PRO A 167 4.69 -15.32 -7.16
C PRO A 167 3.67 -14.40 -7.82
N GLU A 168 3.44 -13.25 -7.20
CA GLU A 168 2.49 -12.25 -7.63
C GLU A 168 3.05 -10.85 -7.44
N LEU A 169 2.91 -10.02 -8.45
CA LEU A 169 3.24 -8.60 -8.40
C LEU A 169 1.95 -7.79 -8.43
N LYS A 170 1.74 -6.97 -7.39
CA LYS A 170 0.58 -6.09 -7.23
C LYS A 170 0.97 -4.63 -7.26
N PHE A 171 0.10 -3.84 -7.85
CA PHE A 171 0.11 -2.38 -7.81
C PHE A 171 -1.16 -1.91 -7.12
N CYS A 172 -0.99 -1.14 -6.05
CA CYS A 172 -2.08 -0.61 -5.24
C CYS A 172 -2.14 0.90 -5.42
N PHE A 173 -3.32 1.42 -5.77
CA PHE A 173 -3.60 2.83 -5.98
C PHE A 173 -4.64 3.29 -4.96
N GLY A 174 -4.25 4.18 -4.05
CA GLY A 174 -5.16 4.77 -3.06
C GLY A 174 -6.23 5.64 -3.72
N LEU A 175 -7.48 5.35 -3.44
CA LEU A 175 -8.62 6.08 -4.00
C LEU A 175 -8.96 7.36 -3.23
N PRO A 176 -9.01 7.37 -1.88
CA PRO A 176 -9.33 8.58 -1.12
C PRO A 176 -8.12 9.50 -0.96
N ASN A 177 -8.40 10.79 -0.77
CA ASN A 177 -7.41 11.71 -0.23
C ASN A 177 -7.28 11.43 1.27
N ILE A 178 -6.12 10.92 1.68
CA ILE A 178 -5.86 10.52 3.07
C ILE A 178 -5.37 11.66 3.96
N LEU A 179 -5.13 12.85 3.42
CA LEU A 179 -4.66 14.00 4.17
C LEU A 179 -5.81 14.66 4.94
N VAL A 180 -5.66 14.79 6.25
CA VAL A 180 -6.59 15.53 7.10
C VAL A 180 -6.21 17.01 7.11
N LYS A 181 -6.94 17.86 6.39
CA LYS A 181 -6.67 19.31 6.28
C LYS A 181 -7.07 20.09 7.54
N ASP A 182 -8.15 19.68 8.21
CA ASP A 182 -8.63 20.36 9.43
C ASP A 182 -7.90 19.79 10.67
N ARG A 183 -6.97 20.56 11.19
CA ARG A 183 -6.08 20.22 12.31
C ARG A 183 -6.33 21.11 13.52
N SER A 184 -7.59 21.29 13.88
CA SER A 184 -7.98 22.03 15.10
C SER A 184 -7.47 21.38 16.41
N ASP A 185 -6.96 20.16 16.32
CA ASP A 185 -6.38 19.38 17.42
C ASP A 185 -4.89 19.69 17.71
N LEU A 186 -4.22 20.45 16.84
CA LEU A 186 -2.81 20.80 17.03
C LEU A 186 -2.65 21.90 18.10
N ILE A 187 -1.84 21.59 19.12
CA ILE A 187 -1.46 22.52 20.20
C ILE A 187 -0.49 23.58 19.66
N ASP A 188 0.36 23.22 18.69
CA ASP A 188 1.32 24.11 18.07
C ASP A 188 0.88 24.54 16.67
N ARG A 189 0.48 25.81 16.54
CA ARG A 189 0.02 26.39 15.26
C ARG A 189 1.11 26.47 14.19
N ASN A 190 2.38 26.45 14.57
CA ASN A 190 3.50 26.47 13.63
C ASN A 190 3.57 25.20 12.76
N LEU A 191 2.89 24.14 13.19
CA LEU A 191 2.80 22.88 12.42
C LEU A 191 1.70 22.91 11.33
N LEU A 192 0.80 23.89 11.37
CA LEU A 192 -0.25 24.06 10.35
C LEU A 192 0.32 24.37 8.97
N LYS A 193 1.50 25.00 8.90
CA LYS A 193 2.17 25.34 7.64
C LYS A 193 2.47 24.10 6.77
N TYR A 194 2.72 22.94 7.39
CA TYR A 194 2.99 21.69 6.69
C TYR A 194 1.73 21.05 6.10
N SER A 195 0.59 21.23 6.77
CA SER A 195 -0.69 20.68 6.30
C SER A 195 -1.40 21.56 5.27
N THR A 196 -1.09 22.87 5.23
CA THR A 196 -1.67 23.82 4.27
C THR A 196 -0.91 23.88 2.94
N ALA A 197 0.33 23.43 2.90
CA ALA A 197 1.15 23.42 1.68
C ALA A 197 0.72 22.36 0.63
N GLU A 198 -0.15 21.43 1.02
CA GLU A 198 -0.51 20.29 0.18
C GLU A 198 -2.02 20.18 -0.06
N ASP A 199 -2.38 19.91 -1.33
CA ASP A 199 -3.79 19.77 -1.75
C ASP A 199 -4.34 18.36 -1.58
N GLY A 200 -3.49 17.35 -1.48
CA GLY A 200 -3.88 15.96 -1.27
C GLY A 200 -2.71 15.01 -1.20
N ALA A 201 -2.95 13.86 -0.60
CA ALA A 201 -2.02 12.75 -0.58
C ALA A 201 -2.74 11.47 -0.98
N HIS A 202 -2.17 10.77 -1.95
CA HIS A 202 -2.63 9.44 -2.37
C HIS A 202 -1.57 8.40 -2.05
N SER A 203 -2.01 7.27 -1.50
CA SER A 203 -1.09 6.17 -1.24
C SER A 203 -0.84 5.37 -2.51
N ARG A 204 0.43 5.00 -2.73
CA ARG A 204 0.83 4.03 -3.76
C ARG A 204 1.65 2.95 -3.11
N MET A 205 1.40 1.70 -3.50
CA MET A 205 2.17 0.59 -2.99
C MET A 205 2.42 -0.42 -4.11
N ILE A 206 3.66 -0.90 -4.17
CA ILE A 206 4.04 -2.03 -5.03
C ILE A 206 4.37 -3.19 -4.10
N VAL A 207 3.73 -4.33 -4.32
CA VAL A 207 3.88 -5.52 -3.47
C VAL A 207 4.31 -6.70 -4.34
N LEU A 208 5.43 -7.31 -3.99
CA LEU A 208 5.85 -8.60 -4.50
C LEU A 208 5.53 -9.66 -3.46
N THR A 209 4.63 -10.56 -3.78
CA THR A 209 4.13 -11.56 -2.84
C THR A 209 4.44 -12.98 -3.32
N LEU A 210 4.81 -13.85 -2.39
CA LEU A 210 4.93 -15.28 -2.59
C LEU A 210 3.87 -15.98 -1.75
N TYR A 211 2.92 -16.66 -2.41
CA TYR A 211 1.93 -17.50 -1.72
C TYR A 211 2.38 -18.96 -1.75
N PHE A 212 2.08 -19.64 -0.68
CA PHE A 212 2.33 -21.08 -0.49
C PHE A 212 1.00 -21.76 -0.17
N GLU A 213 0.56 -22.63 -1.08
CA GLU A 213 -0.70 -23.38 -1.02
C GLU A 213 -0.50 -24.89 -0.99
#